data_5f38614285d425f465e762bf777ca724
#
_entry.id   5f38614285d425f465e762bf777ca724
#
_cell.length_a   1.000
_cell.length_b   1.000
_cell.length_c   1.000
_cell.angle_alpha   90.00
_cell.angle_beta   90.00
_cell.angle_gamma   90.00
#
_symmetry.space_group_name_H-M   'P 1'
#
loop_
_entity.id
_entity.type
_entity.pdbx_description
1 polymer ?
#
loop_
_entity_poly.entity_id
_entity_poly.type
_entity_poly.pdbx_seq_one_letter_code
_entity_poly.pdbx_strand_id
1 'polypeptide(L)'
;AVESNGALIFPVAEEGDKKEMPPCILVKSDGATLYDTTDLATLVQRERDFHPDKVLYLADKRQSLHFEQVFRAARKAGIVRPETELEFLGFGTMNGKDGKPFKTRSGGVMRLEQLIGDITEFVRKKVVENQIVETSQVEETTRRIAMAALKYGDLSNQPTKDYIFDMDRFAAFEGNTGPYILYTVVRIKSILARYGSWRHLEIQAPASAAQKDLMRTITKLAPALEGAYRDSAPNLICSYIYELAGAVNAFYHETRILTEPDQNLQAGYIALIGLAKDILEQCIDLLGFQAPEKM
;
A
#
# COMPACT_ATOMS: atom_id res chain seq x y z
N ALA A 1 28.26 -0.17 -27.61
CA ALA A 1 28.54 -1.54 -27.18
C ALA A 1 29.89 -1.97 -27.72
N VAL A 2 30.60 -2.82 -26.99
CA VAL A 2 31.96 -3.34 -27.36
C VAL A 2 32.01 -4.85 -27.13
N GLU A 3 32.82 -5.54 -27.91
CA GLU A 3 33.11 -6.95 -27.67
C GLU A 3 34.11 -7.13 -26.53
N SER A 4 33.86 -8.08 -25.64
CA SER A 4 34.74 -8.46 -24.54
C SER A 4 34.60 -9.94 -24.26
N ASN A 5 35.65 -10.71 -24.41
CA ASN A 5 35.70 -12.15 -24.20
C ASN A 5 34.56 -12.93 -24.90
N GLY A 6 34.22 -12.52 -26.15
CA GLY A 6 33.16 -13.12 -26.95
C GLY A 6 31.74 -12.67 -26.56
N ALA A 7 31.56 -11.83 -25.55
CA ALA A 7 30.29 -11.23 -25.17
C ALA A 7 30.18 -9.79 -25.72
N LEU A 8 28.98 -9.33 -26.03
CA LEU A 8 28.65 -7.93 -26.33
C LEU A 8 28.28 -7.21 -25.04
N ILE A 9 29.10 -6.24 -24.64
CA ILE A 9 28.87 -5.50 -23.39
C ILE A 9 28.67 -3.99 -23.65
N PHE A 10 27.99 -3.30 -22.72
CA PHE A 10 27.87 -1.85 -22.73
C PHE A 10 28.50 -1.28 -21.44
N PRO A 11 29.62 -0.52 -21.54
CA PRO A 11 30.28 0.07 -20.39
C PRO A 11 29.43 1.15 -19.75
N VAL A 12 29.13 0.98 -18.45
CA VAL A 12 28.27 1.87 -17.69
C VAL A 12 28.96 2.59 -16.53
N ALA A 13 30.27 2.34 -16.36
CA ALA A 13 31.09 3.03 -15.36
C ALA A 13 31.08 4.55 -15.60
N GLU A 14 31.11 5.32 -14.51
CA GLU A 14 31.08 6.78 -14.48
C GLU A 14 32.22 7.33 -13.63
N GLU A 15 32.69 8.52 -14.00
CA GLU A 15 33.69 9.22 -13.20
C GLU A 15 33.10 9.53 -11.82
N GLY A 16 33.76 9.05 -10.76
CA GLY A 16 33.26 9.19 -9.38
C GLY A 16 32.61 7.96 -8.78
N ASP A 17 32.50 6.85 -9.51
CA ASP A 17 32.07 5.58 -8.94
C ASP A 17 33.01 5.15 -7.80
N LYS A 18 32.44 4.93 -6.60
CA LYS A 18 33.19 4.51 -5.41
C LYS A 18 33.68 3.06 -5.48
N LYS A 19 33.11 2.27 -6.36
CA LYS A 19 33.42 0.86 -6.60
C LYS A 19 33.42 0.63 -8.11
N GLU A 20 34.17 -0.38 -8.56
CA GLU A 20 34.13 -0.84 -9.94
C GLU A 20 32.68 -1.20 -10.33
N MET A 21 32.18 -0.52 -11.36
CA MET A 21 30.86 -0.76 -11.92
C MET A 21 30.97 -1.74 -13.07
N PRO A 22 30.45 -2.98 -12.92
CA PRO A 22 30.50 -3.95 -14.00
C PRO A 22 29.66 -3.48 -15.20
N PRO A 23 30.04 -3.83 -16.43
CA PRO A 23 29.32 -3.45 -17.63
C PRO A 23 27.94 -4.15 -17.70
N CYS A 24 27.02 -3.55 -18.42
CA CYS A 24 25.76 -4.16 -18.81
C CYS A 24 26.03 -5.21 -19.93
N ILE A 25 25.65 -6.47 -19.73
CA ILE A 25 25.87 -7.54 -20.71
C ILE A 25 24.67 -7.63 -21.64
N LEU A 26 24.84 -7.26 -22.89
CA LEU A 26 23.76 -7.30 -23.89
C LEU A 26 23.61 -8.69 -24.51
N VAL A 27 24.73 -9.34 -24.87
CA VAL A 27 24.72 -10.69 -25.44
C VAL A 27 25.87 -11.46 -24.82
N LYS A 28 25.62 -12.64 -24.33
CA LYS A 28 26.66 -13.56 -23.84
C LYS A 28 27.52 -14.10 -24.94
N SER A 29 28.66 -14.70 -24.59
CA SER A 29 29.54 -15.39 -25.52
C SER A 29 28.92 -16.58 -26.24
N ASP A 30 27.83 -17.16 -25.70
CA ASP A 30 27.04 -18.22 -26.32
C ASP A 30 25.90 -17.70 -27.22
N GLY A 31 25.80 -16.38 -27.41
CA GLY A 31 24.77 -15.71 -28.20
C GLY A 31 23.44 -15.48 -27.48
N ALA A 32 23.30 -15.89 -26.22
CA ALA A 32 22.06 -15.67 -25.45
C ALA A 32 21.94 -14.22 -24.95
N THR A 33 20.74 -13.68 -24.96
CA THR A 33 20.42 -12.41 -24.32
C THR A 33 20.15 -12.59 -22.83
N LEU A 34 20.28 -11.50 -22.06
CA LEU A 34 20.07 -11.44 -20.62
C LEU A 34 18.91 -10.51 -20.27
N TYR A 35 18.59 -10.43 -18.99
CA TYR A 35 17.60 -9.47 -18.45
C TYR A 35 17.95 -8.03 -18.81
N ASP A 36 19.24 -7.65 -18.81
CA ASP A 36 19.72 -6.33 -19.24
C ASP A 36 19.19 -5.96 -20.62
N THR A 37 19.26 -6.89 -21.56
CA THR A 37 18.79 -6.68 -22.94
C THR A 37 17.29 -6.54 -23.02
N THR A 38 16.55 -7.36 -22.29
CA THR A 38 15.08 -7.31 -22.28
C THR A 38 14.56 -6.06 -21.59
N ASP A 39 15.23 -5.60 -20.53
CA ASP A 39 14.86 -4.36 -19.84
C ASP A 39 15.16 -3.11 -20.68
N LEU A 40 16.30 -3.09 -21.39
CA LEU A 40 16.59 -2.02 -22.35
C LEU A 40 15.61 -2.02 -23.52
N ALA A 41 15.26 -3.17 -24.07
CA ALA A 41 14.24 -3.29 -25.11
C ALA A 41 12.85 -2.80 -24.62
N THR A 42 12.51 -3.09 -23.37
CA THR A 42 11.28 -2.61 -22.74
C THR A 42 11.30 -1.08 -22.58
N LEU A 43 12.44 -0.47 -22.23
CA LEU A 43 12.57 0.99 -22.17
C LEU A 43 12.42 1.63 -23.57
N VAL A 44 13.00 1.04 -24.62
CA VAL A 44 12.78 1.49 -26.01
C VAL A 44 11.30 1.47 -26.37
N GLN A 45 10.61 0.39 -26.03
CA GLN A 45 9.17 0.27 -26.29
C GLN A 45 8.36 1.31 -25.51
N ARG A 46 8.62 1.47 -24.21
CA ARG A 46 7.93 2.44 -23.36
C ARG A 46 8.13 3.88 -23.84
N GLU A 47 9.36 4.25 -24.19
CA GLU A 47 9.65 5.59 -24.69
C GLU A 47 8.93 5.86 -26.02
N ARG A 48 8.90 4.87 -26.94
CA ARG A 48 8.19 4.99 -28.22
C ARG A 48 6.67 5.07 -28.06
N ASP A 49 6.11 4.20 -27.21
CA ASP A 49 4.64 3.99 -27.15
C ASP A 49 3.95 4.97 -26.19
N PHE A 50 4.63 5.43 -25.14
CA PHE A 50 4.03 6.21 -24.06
C PHE A 50 4.67 7.58 -23.81
N HIS A 51 5.91 7.81 -24.22
CA HIS A 51 6.68 9.03 -23.89
C HIS A 51 6.59 9.40 -22.39
N PRO A 52 6.94 8.48 -21.47
CA PRO A 52 6.66 8.65 -20.04
C PRO A 52 7.51 9.75 -19.42
N ASP A 53 6.95 10.54 -18.51
CA ASP A 53 7.71 11.47 -17.68
C ASP A 53 8.52 10.71 -16.63
N LYS A 54 7.98 9.59 -16.14
CA LYS A 54 8.62 8.76 -15.12
C LYS A 54 8.34 7.27 -15.33
N VAL A 55 9.36 6.43 -15.14
CA VAL A 55 9.25 4.97 -15.16
C VAL A 55 9.69 4.41 -13.80
N LEU A 56 8.78 3.72 -13.12
CA LEU A 56 9.03 3.09 -11.82
C LEU A 56 9.26 1.59 -11.99
N TYR A 57 10.38 1.09 -11.47
CA TYR A 57 10.70 -0.33 -11.43
C TYR A 57 10.59 -0.84 -9.99
N LEU A 58 9.54 -1.65 -9.73
CA LEU A 58 9.34 -2.29 -8.44
C LEU A 58 9.90 -3.71 -8.48
N ALA A 59 10.98 -3.96 -7.75
CA ALA A 59 11.59 -5.28 -7.67
C ALA A 59 12.27 -5.49 -6.31
N ASP A 60 12.73 -6.72 -6.06
CA ASP A 60 13.50 -7.03 -4.85
C ASP A 60 14.74 -6.12 -4.76
N LYS A 61 14.99 -5.54 -3.59
CA LYS A 61 16.11 -4.62 -3.34
C LYS A 61 17.48 -5.16 -3.75
N ARG A 62 17.63 -6.50 -3.83
CA ARG A 62 18.87 -7.16 -4.29
C ARG A 62 19.16 -6.93 -5.77
N GLN A 63 18.19 -6.48 -6.56
CA GLN A 63 18.34 -6.16 -7.98
C GLN A 63 18.79 -4.71 -8.23
N SER A 64 19.12 -3.94 -7.19
CA SER A 64 19.49 -2.52 -7.31
C SER A 64 20.66 -2.29 -8.29
N LEU A 65 21.71 -3.13 -8.25
CA LEU A 65 22.84 -3.02 -9.16
C LEU A 65 22.44 -3.23 -10.62
N HIS A 66 21.61 -4.24 -10.90
CA HIS A 66 21.08 -4.53 -12.22
C HIS A 66 20.35 -3.30 -12.81
N PHE A 67 19.41 -2.72 -12.04
CA PHE A 67 18.66 -1.55 -12.52
C PHE A 67 19.54 -0.31 -12.65
N GLU A 68 20.54 -0.13 -11.80
CA GLU A 68 21.53 0.94 -11.96
C GLU A 68 22.29 0.80 -13.28
N GLN A 69 22.73 -0.42 -13.64
CA GLN A 69 23.38 -0.69 -14.91
C GLN A 69 22.45 -0.42 -16.10
N VAL A 70 21.21 -0.92 -16.05
CA VAL A 70 20.21 -0.71 -17.11
C VAL A 70 19.91 0.79 -17.31
N PHE A 71 19.70 1.55 -16.22
CA PHE A 71 19.41 2.97 -16.30
C PHE A 71 20.57 3.77 -16.87
N ARG A 72 21.81 3.50 -16.44
CA ARG A 72 23.01 4.13 -17.01
C ARG A 72 23.17 3.79 -18.48
N ALA A 73 22.98 2.53 -18.86
CA ALA A 73 23.03 2.10 -20.27
C ALA A 73 21.97 2.82 -21.11
N ALA A 74 20.73 2.89 -20.63
CA ALA A 74 19.64 3.56 -21.32
C ALA A 74 19.91 5.07 -21.55
N ARG A 75 20.44 5.75 -20.52
CA ARG A 75 20.85 7.17 -20.62
C ARG A 75 21.98 7.37 -21.63
N LYS A 76 23.07 6.59 -21.50
CA LYS A 76 24.25 6.71 -22.37
C LYS A 76 23.96 6.33 -23.82
N ALA A 77 23.03 5.41 -24.04
CA ALA A 77 22.63 5.00 -25.40
C ALA A 77 21.56 5.92 -26.02
N GLY A 78 21.04 6.91 -25.29
CA GLY A 78 19.96 7.78 -25.76
C GLY A 78 18.61 7.05 -25.98
N ILE A 79 18.38 5.95 -25.26
CA ILE A 79 17.13 5.16 -25.32
C ILE A 79 15.99 5.93 -24.68
N VAL A 80 16.25 6.67 -23.63
CA VAL A 80 15.26 7.50 -22.91
C VAL A 80 15.62 8.97 -23.05
N ARG A 81 14.60 9.83 -23.09
CA ARG A 81 14.78 11.28 -23.12
C ARG A 81 15.47 11.76 -21.84
N PRO A 82 16.24 12.85 -21.87
CA PRO A 82 16.90 13.41 -20.69
C PRO A 82 15.94 13.70 -19.52
N GLU A 83 14.74 14.17 -19.83
CA GLU A 83 13.68 14.53 -18.87
C GLU A 83 12.93 13.32 -18.28
N THR A 84 12.97 12.15 -18.94
CA THR A 84 12.32 10.94 -18.40
C THR A 84 13.02 10.49 -17.13
N GLU A 85 12.32 10.46 -16.00
CA GLU A 85 12.86 9.95 -14.74
C GLU A 85 12.81 8.42 -14.71
N LEU A 86 13.94 7.79 -14.37
CA LEU A 86 14.01 6.33 -14.12
C LEU A 86 14.25 6.12 -12.63
N GLU A 87 13.33 5.43 -11.95
CA GLU A 87 13.42 5.16 -10.52
C GLU A 87 13.30 3.67 -10.21
N PHE A 88 14.21 3.17 -9.37
CA PHE A 88 14.15 1.82 -8.83
C PHE A 88 13.60 1.84 -7.41
N LEU A 89 12.46 1.18 -7.20
CA LEU A 89 11.81 1.01 -5.90
C LEU A 89 12.06 -0.42 -5.41
N GLY A 90 13.16 -0.59 -4.66
CA GLY A 90 13.53 -1.88 -4.10
C GLY A 90 12.68 -2.23 -2.87
N PHE A 91 12.03 -3.39 -2.87
CA PHE A 91 11.28 -3.87 -1.71
C PHE A 91 12.02 -4.97 -0.95
N GLY A 92 11.70 -5.07 0.34
CA GLY A 92 12.21 -6.09 1.24
C GLY A 92 11.50 -7.43 1.08
N THR A 93 11.95 -8.42 1.83
CA THR A 93 11.43 -9.80 1.78
C THR A 93 10.34 -9.99 2.83
N MET A 94 9.23 -10.62 2.42
CA MET A 94 8.26 -11.18 3.35
C MET A 94 8.81 -12.49 3.93
N ASN A 95 8.96 -12.55 5.25
CA ASN A 95 9.51 -13.69 5.96
C ASN A 95 8.44 -14.40 6.79
N GLY A 96 8.63 -15.68 7.04
CA GLY A 96 7.85 -16.44 8.01
C GLY A 96 8.26 -16.11 9.47
N LYS A 97 7.55 -16.72 10.43
CA LYS A 97 7.84 -16.57 11.88
C LYS A 97 9.26 -17.00 12.27
N ASP A 98 9.90 -17.83 11.45
CA ASP A 98 11.29 -18.27 11.61
C ASP A 98 12.33 -17.29 11.05
N GLY A 99 11.89 -16.11 10.56
CA GLY A 99 12.74 -15.11 9.96
C GLY A 99 13.31 -15.43 8.58
N LYS A 100 12.88 -16.56 7.98
CA LYS A 100 13.30 -16.98 6.64
C LYS A 100 12.23 -16.62 5.61
N PRO A 101 12.60 -16.49 4.32
CA PRO A 101 11.62 -16.25 3.26
C PRO A 101 10.44 -17.23 3.35
N PHE A 102 9.23 -16.69 3.22
CA PHE A 102 7.99 -17.41 3.46
C PHE A 102 7.90 -18.62 2.52
N LYS A 103 7.71 -19.82 3.11
CA LYS A 103 7.68 -21.09 2.39
C LYS A 103 6.36 -21.80 2.59
N THR A 104 5.98 -22.64 1.61
CA THR A 104 4.86 -23.56 1.76
C THR A 104 5.18 -24.64 2.82
N ARG A 105 4.15 -25.28 3.38
CA ARG A 105 4.31 -26.42 4.32
C ARG A 105 5.14 -27.55 3.72
N SER A 106 5.19 -27.68 2.39
CA SER A 106 5.99 -28.67 1.66
C SER A 106 7.42 -28.22 1.32
N GLY A 107 7.85 -27.02 1.80
CA GLY A 107 9.23 -26.52 1.66
C GLY A 107 9.53 -25.69 0.39
N GLY A 108 8.55 -25.47 -0.50
CA GLY A 108 8.67 -24.60 -1.67
C GLY A 108 8.40 -23.13 -1.36
N VAL A 109 8.70 -22.23 -2.32
CA VAL A 109 8.29 -20.82 -2.24
C VAL A 109 6.76 -20.73 -2.30
N MET A 110 6.13 -20.00 -1.36
CA MET A 110 4.68 -19.81 -1.36
C MET A 110 4.27 -18.96 -2.57
N ARG A 111 3.31 -19.44 -3.34
CA ARG A 111 2.69 -18.66 -4.41
C ARG A 111 1.71 -17.65 -3.83
N LEU A 112 1.62 -16.47 -4.44
CA LEU A 112 0.71 -15.41 -4.00
C LEU A 112 -0.76 -15.88 -3.98
N GLU A 113 -1.19 -16.65 -4.98
CA GLU A 113 -2.53 -17.23 -5.05
C GLU A 113 -2.85 -18.11 -3.84
N GLN A 114 -1.89 -18.93 -3.39
CA GLN A 114 -2.04 -19.76 -2.22
C GLN A 114 -2.15 -18.92 -0.95
N LEU A 115 -1.31 -17.89 -0.81
CA LEU A 115 -1.37 -16.96 0.32
C LEU A 115 -2.73 -16.25 0.41
N ILE A 116 -3.24 -15.76 -0.73
CA ILE A 116 -4.57 -15.15 -0.81
C ILE A 116 -5.65 -16.16 -0.41
N GLY A 117 -5.56 -17.39 -0.88
CA GLY A 117 -6.48 -18.47 -0.52
C GLY A 117 -6.48 -18.77 0.98
N ASP A 118 -5.29 -18.93 1.56
CA ASP A 118 -5.10 -19.23 2.99
C ASP A 118 -5.65 -18.12 3.89
N ILE A 119 -5.38 -16.83 3.55
CA ILE A 119 -5.93 -15.69 4.28
C ILE A 119 -7.45 -15.62 4.13
N THR A 120 -7.95 -15.83 2.93
CA THR A 120 -9.40 -15.80 2.66
C THR A 120 -10.13 -16.86 3.49
N GLU A 121 -9.62 -18.09 3.52
CA GLU A 121 -10.21 -19.16 4.31
C GLU A 121 -10.11 -18.89 5.83
N PHE A 122 -8.99 -18.34 6.29
CA PHE A 122 -8.81 -17.93 7.67
C PHE A 122 -9.82 -16.86 8.10
N VAL A 123 -9.99 -15.82 7.28
CA VAL A 123 -10.97 -14.75 7.52
C VAL A 123 -12.39 -15.27 7.43
N ARG A 124 -12.70 -16.18 6.47
CA ARG A 124 -14.02 -16.80 6.33
C ARG A 124 -14.49 -17.46 7.62
N LYS A 125 -13.62 -18.25 8.24
CA LYS A 125 -13.92 -18.88 9.53
C LYS A 125 -14.31 -17.88 10.58
N LYS A 126 -13.54 -16.79 10.72
CA LYS A 126 -13.86 -15.70 11.67
C LYS A 126 -15.18 -15.00 11.35
N VAL A 127 -15.46 -14.73 10.07
CA VAL A 127 -16.72 -14.08 9.65
C VAL A 127 -17.93 -14.95 9.97
N VAL A 128 -17.85 -16.26 9.72
CA VAL A 128 -18.92 -17.23 9.98
C VAL A 128 -19.09 -17.48 11.48
N GLU A 129 -18.00 -17.76 12.20
CA GLU A 129 -18.03 -18.05 13.63
C GLU A 129 -18.60 -16.89 14.46
N ASN A 130 -18.27 -15.66 14.09
CA ASN A 130 -18.74 -14.47 14.80
C ASN A 130 -20.06 -13.89 14.23
N GLN A 131 -20.67 -14.54 13.23
CA GLN A 131 -21.93 -14.12 12.60
C GLN A 131 -21.89 -12.62 12.17
N ILE A 132 -20.77 -12.21 11.60
CA ILE A 132 -20.47 -10.80 11.29
C ILE A 132 -21.51 -10.21 10.33
N VAL A 133 -21.96 -11.01 9.34
CA VAL A 133 -22.94 -10.62 8.32
C VAL A 133 -23.89 -11.78 8.00
N GLU A 134 -24.99 -11.48 7.29
CA GLU A 134 -25.92 -12.50 6.77
C GLU A 134 -25.21 -13.44 5.79
N THR A 135 -25.70 -14.67 5.68
CA THR A 135 -25.10 -15.73 4.86
C THR A 135 -24.84 -15.29 3.40
N SER A 136 -25.75 -14.51 2.82
CA SER A 136 -25.64 -13.98 1.46
C SER A 136 -24.49 -12.99 1.27
N GLN A 137 -23.97 -12.40 2.33
CA GLN A 137 -22.90 -11.40 2.31
C GLN A 137 -21.54 -11.95 2.75
N VAL A 138 -21.49 -13.18 3.24
CA VAL A 138 -20.27 -13.79 3.80
C VAL A 138 -19.11 -13.76 2.80
N GLU A 139 -19.34 -14.18 1.55
CA GLU A 139 -18.28 -14.28 0.55
C GLU A 139 -17.65 -12.92 0.21
N GLU A 140 -18.49 -11.93 -0.07
CA GLU A 140 -18.00 -10.60 -0.43
C GLU A 140 -17.31 -9.92 0.76
N THR A 141 -17.88 -10.02 1.95
CA THR A 141 -17.28 -9.47 3.17
C THR A 141 -15.95 -10.16 3.49
N THR A 142 -15.89 -11.48 3.40
CA THR A 142 -14.65 -12.27 3.58
C THR A 142 -13.57 -11.79 2.62
N ARG A 143 -13.89 -11.67 1.34
CA ARG A 143 -12.95 -11.24 0.30
C ARG A 143 -12.38 -9.85 0.59
N ARG A 144 -13.22 -8.89 0.99
CA ARG A 144 -12.79 -7.52 1.32
C ARG A 144 -11.90 -7.49 2.56
N ILE A 145 -12.27 -8.20 3.62
CA ILE A 145 -11.47 -8.28 4.85
C ILE A 145 -10.12 -8.97 4.59
N ALA A 146 -10.12 -10.08 3.85
CA ALA A 146 -8.89 -10.80 3.51
C ALA A 146 -7.93 -9.93 2.67
N MET A 147 -8.48 -9.19 1.69
CA MET A 147 -7.68 -8.27 0.87
C MET A 147 -7.13 -7.11 1.71
N ALA A 148 -7.91 -6.54 2.62
CA ALA A 148 -7.45 -5.51 3.53
C ALA A 148 -6.36 -6.04 4.48
N ALA A 149 -6.52 -7.25 5.03
CA ALA A 149 -5.53 -7.88 5.89
C ALA A 149 -4.19 -8.04 5.16
N LEU A 150 -4.21 -8.54 3.92
CA LEU A 150 -3.01 -8.75 3.12
C LEU A 150 -2.37 -7.43 2.71
N LYS A 151 -3.10 -6.55 2.01
CA LYS A 151 -2.54 -5.31 1.46
C LYS A 151 -2.10 -4.33 2.54
N TYR A 152 -2.92 -4.12 3.55
CA TYR A 152 -2.53 -3.25 4.66
C TYR A 152 -1.36 -3.83 5.45
N GLY A 153 -1.37 -5.14 5.69
CA GLY A 153 -0.30 -5.84 6.38
C GLY A 153 1.05 -5.69 5.68
N ASP A 154 1.08 -5.78 4.34
CA ASP A 154 2.26 -5.54 3.51
C ASP A 154 2.64 -4.05 3.47
N LEU A 155 1.72 -3.19 3.01
CA LEU A 155 1.96 -1.77 2.77
C LEU A 155 2.21 -0.93 4.03
N SER A 156 1.85 -1.42 5.22
CA SER A 156 2.15 -0.75 6.49
C SER A 156 3.61 -0.84 6.92
N ASN A 157 4.40 -1.71 6.26
CA ASN A 157 5.83 -1.81 6.49
C ASN A 157 6.60 -0.82 5.60
N GLN A 158 7.77 -0.38 6.08
CA GLN A 158 8.65 0.43 5.24
C GLN A 158 9.10 -0.41 4.03
N PRO A 159 8.94 0.07 2.79
CA PRO A 159 9.11 -0.75 1.59
C PRO A 159 10.44 -1.50 1.51
N THR A 160 11.56 -0.86 1.86
CA THR A 160 12.91 -1.45 1.77
C THR A 160 13.26 -2.42 2.89
N LYS A 161 12.42 -2.54 3.94
CA LYS A 161 12.67 -3.43 5.08
C LYS A 161 12.03 -4.79 4.89
N ASP A 162 12.76 -5.82 5.33
CA ASP A 162 12.18 -7.15 5.49
C ASP A 162 11.21 -7.15 6.66
N TYR A 163 10.12 -7.92 6.57
CA TYR A 163 9.13 -8.02 7.63
C TYR A 163 8.64 -9.47 7.82
N ILE A 164 8.06 -9.74 8.99
CA ILE A 164 7.49 -11.05 9.32
C ILE A 164 5.99 -11.04 9.03
N PHE A 165 5.56 -11.96 8.16
CA PHE A 165 4.15 -12.22 7.94
C PHE A 165 3.60 -13.14 9.03
N ASP A 166 2.56 -12.68 9.72
CA ASP A 166 1.80 -13.44 10.70
C ASP A 166 0.31 -13.31 10.41
N MET A 167 -0.32 -14.41 10.00
CA MET A 167 -1.73 -14.42 9.59
C MET A 167 -2.67 -14.00 10.73
N ASP A 168 -2.42 -14.46 11.96
CA ASP A 168 -3.23 -14.11 13.13
C ASP A 168 -3.18 -12.59 13.39
N ARG A 169 -1.98 -12.01 13.29
CA ARG A 169 -1.75 -10.58 13.48
C ARG A 169 -2.39 -9.77 12.35
N PHE A 170 -2.21 -10.16 11.09
CA PHE A 170 -2.67 -9.39 9.93
C PHE A 170 -4.20 -9.38 9.80
N ALA A 171 -4.84 -10.50 10.17
CA ALA A 171 -6.29 -10.65 10.17
C ALA A 171 -6.95 -10.35 11.53
N ALA A 172 -6.24 -9.71 12.46
CA ALA A 172 -6.81 -9.24 13.73
C ALA A 172 -7.70 -8.01 13.50
N PHE A 173 -8.79 -7.93 14.25
CA PHE A 173 -9.71 -6.78 14.24
C PHE A 173 -9.29 -5.67 15.22
N GLU A 174 -8.15 -5.84 15.85
CA GLU A 174 -7.56 -4.90 16.80
C GLU A 174 -6.12 -4.59 16.40
N GLY A 175 -5.59 -3.46 16.89
CA GLY A 175 -4.26 -2.99 16.59
C GLY A 175 -4.13 -2.37 15.20
N ASN A 176 -2.89 -2.25 14.71
CA ASN A 176 -2.58 -1.63 13.42
C ASN A 176 -2.76 -2.63 12.27
N THR A 177 -4.01 -2.86 11.83
CA THR A 177 -4.39 -3.88 10.86
C THR A 177 -5.43 -3.36 9.87
N GLY A 178 -5.49 -3.97 8.67
CA GLY A 178 -6.52 -3.66 7.67
C GLY A 178 -7.95 -3.86 8.19
N PRO A 179 -8.28 -5.02 8.81
CA PRO A 179 -9.60 -5.24 9.39
C PRO A 179 -10.02 -4.20 10.44
N TYR A 180 -9.10 -3.69 11.27
CA TYR A 180 -9.38 -2.61 12.22
C TYR A 180 -9.79 -1.31 11.50
N ILE A 181 -9.10 -0.95 10.43
CA ILE A 181 -9.45 0.22 9.61
C ILE A 181 -10.84 0.04 8.99
N LEU A 182 -11.11 -1.13 8.39
CA LEU A 182 -12.42 -1.44 7.83
C LEU A 182 -13.54 -1.36 8.86
N TYR A 183 -13.32 -1.91 10.06
CA TYR A 183 -14.28 -1.86 11.15
C TYR A 183 -14.60 -0.41 11.54
N THR A 184 -13.61 0.47 11.59
CA THR A 184 -13.83 1.90 11.86
C THR A 184 -14.71 2.54 10.77
N VAL A 185 -14.41 2.28 9.48
CA VAL A 185 -15.22 2.80 8.36
C VAL A 185 -16.67 2.30 8.44
N VAL A 186 -16.87 0.99 8.65
CA VAL A 186 -18.21 0.39 8.73
C VAL A 186 -19.00 0.92 9.92
N ARG A 187 -18.34 1.14 11.06
CA ARG A 187 -18.96 1.78 12.23
C ARG A 187 -19.50 3.17 11.88
N ILE A 188 -18.71 4.00 11.20
CA ILE A 188 -19.15 5.32 10.77
C ILE A 188 -20.33 5.19 9.79
N LYS A 189 -20.22 4.32 8.78
CA LYS A 189 -21.33 4.04 7.84
C LYS A 189 -22.63 3.71 8.57
N SER A 190 -22.58 2.87 9.59
CA SER A 190 -23.74 2.49 10.40
C SER A 190 -24.35 3.68 11.15
N ILE A 191 -23.53 4.58 11.69
CA ILE A 191 -24.00 5.80 12.37
C ILE A 191 -24.68 6.73 11.36
N LEU A 192 -24.03 6.99 10.23
CA LEU A 192 -24.54 7.86 9.17
C LEU A 192 -25.86 7.32 8.58
N ALA A 193 -25.96 6.00 8.37
CA ALA A 193 -27.19 5.37 7.88
C ALA A 193 -28.37 5.53 8.85
N ARG A 194 -28.12 5.49 10.16
CA ARG A 194 -29.16 5.73 11.19
C ARG A 194 -29.56 7.18 11.29
N TYR A 195 -28.64 8.12 11.07
CA TYR A 195 -28.96 9.55 11.09
C TYR A 195 -29.74 9.98 9.83
N GLY A 196 -29.38 9.44 8.66
CA GLY A 196 -30.01 9.75 7.37
C GLY A 196 -29.20 10.74 6.53
N SER A 197 -29.83 11.76 5.98
CA SER A 197 -29.14 12.72 5.09
C SER A 197 -28.18 13.62 5.86
N TRP A 198 -26.90 13.59 5.51
CA TRP A 198 -25.83 14.28 6.26
C TRP A 198 -24.88 15.16 5.42
N ARG A 199 -24.81 14.95 4.09
CA ARG A 199 -23.82 15.63 3.25
C ARG A 199 -23.98 17.16 3.16
N HIS A 200 -25.10 17.69 3.60
CA HIS A 200 -25.38 19.14 3.67
C HIS A 200 -25.01 19.76 5.02
N LEU A 201 -24.55 18.95 5.97
CA LEU A 201 -24.25 19.42 7.32
C LEU A 201 -22.85 20.05 7.38
N GLU A 202 -22.69 21.03 8.27
CA GLU A 202 -21.44 21.74 8.48
C GLU A 202 -20.77 21.31 9.78
N ILE A 203 -19.43 21.26 9.75
CA ILE A 203 -18.63 20.98 10.94
C ILE A 203 -18.67 22.20 11.85
N GLN A 204 -18.99 21.98 13.12
CA GLN A 204 -19.05 23.03 14.13
C GLN A 204 -17.72 23.13 14.90
N ALA A 205 -17.53 24.26 15.62
CA ALA A 205 -16.39 24.39 16.53
C ALA A 205 -16.35 23.22 17.54
N PRO A 206 -15.13 22.76 17.93
CA PRO A 206 -15.04 21.59 18.79
C PRO A 206 -15.56 21.86 20.20
N ALA A 207 -16.48 21.01 20.67
CA ALA A 207 -17.05 21.04 22.02
C ALA A 207 -16.26 20.16 23.01
N SER A 208 -15.36 19.30 22.56
CA SER A 208 -14.55 18.40 23.40
C SER A 208 -13.12 18.27 22.92
N ALA A 209 -12.25 17.75 23.79
CA ALA A 209 -10.83 17.48 23.45
C ALA A 209 -10.75 16.41 22.36
N ALA A 210 -11.53 15.33 22.43
CA ALA A 210 -11.54 14.26 21.43
C ALA A 210 -12.02 14.77 20.06
N GLN A 211 -13.05 15.62 20.02
CA GLN A 211 -13.48 16.26 18.77
C GLN A 211 -12.38 17.13 18.17
N LYS A 212 -11.71 17.94 18.99
CA LYS A 212 -10.59 18.79 18.54
C LYS A 212 -9.42 17.96 18.02
N ASP A 213 -9.12 16.83 18.65
CA ASP A 213 -8.05 15.94 18.23
C ASP A 213 -8.37 15.26 16.91
N LEU A 214 -9.61 14.80 16.71
CA LEU A 214 -10.08 14.29 15.43
C LEU A 214 -9.95 15.32 14.31
N MET A 215 -10.38 16.57 14.56
CA MET A 215 -10.23 17.66 13.58
C MET A 215 -8.77 17.92 13.22
N ARG A 216 -7.86 17.94 14.22
CA ARG A 216 -6.43 18.10 13.98
C ARG A 216 -5.84 16.95 13.19
N THR A 217 -6.27 15.71 13.46
CA THR A 217 -5.80 14.53 12.73
C THR A 217 -6.24 14.58 11.27
N ILE A 218 -7.46 15.02 10.99
CA ILE A 218 -7.96 15.24 9.62
C ILE A 218 -7.05 16.19 8.82
N THR A 219 -6.56 17.27 9.43
CA THR A 219 -5.68 18.24 8.73
C THR A 219 -4.32 17.69 8.33
N LYS A 220 -3.92 16.52 8.83
CA LYS A 220 -2.66 15.85 8.48
C LYS A 220 -2.73 15.08 7.15
N LEU A 221 -3.87 15.03 6.46
CA LEU A 221 -4.04 14.29 5.21
C LEU A 221 -3.03 14.72 4.14
N ALA A 222 -3.00 16.01 3.82
CA ALA A 222 -2.12 16.52 2.75
C ALA A 222 -0.64 16.23 3.02
N PRO A 223 -0.07 16.55 4.21
CA PRO A 223 1.31 16.16 4.53
C PRO A 223 1.58 14.65 4.44
N ALA A 224 0.61 13.80 4.81
CA ALA A 224 0.77 12.35 4.73
C ALA A 224 0.83 11.87 3.27
N LEU A 225 -0.03 12.40 2.40
CA LEU A 225 -0.03 12.06 0.97
C LEU A 225 1.22 12.59 0.25
N GLU A 226 1.60 13.84 0.52
CA GLU A 226 2.82 14.44 -0.04
C GLU A 226 4.08 13.67 0.38
N GLY A 227 4.17 13.28 1.65
CA GLY A 227 5.27 12.46 2.15
C GLY A 227 5.30 11.07 1.49
N ALA A 228 4.14 10.41 1.38
CA ALA A 228 4.03 9.10 0.74
C ALA A 228 4.43 9.15 -0.74
N TYR A 229 4.01 10.18 -1.46
CA TYR A 229 4.38 10.39 -2.86
C TYR A 229 5.87 10.67 -3.03
N ARG A 230 6.41 11.64 -2.27
CA ARG A 230 7.83 12.04 -2.36
C ARG A 230 8.78 10.88 -2.05
N ASP A 231 8.45 10.09 -1.02
CA ASP A 231 9.33 9.04 -0.51
C ASP A 231 8.98 7.65 -1.09
N SER A 232 7.99 7.57 -2.00
CA SER A 232 7.43 6.32 -2.55
C SER A 232 7.10 5.32 -1.43
N ALA A 233 6.47 5.82 -0.35
CA ALA A 233 6.33 5.14 0.94
C ALA A 233 4.86 5.01 1.38
N PRO A 234 4.09 4.02 0.87
CA PRO A 234 2.67 3.83 1.22
C PRO A 234 2.42 3.60 2.72
N ASN A 235 3.44 3.15 3.47
CA ASN A 235 3.35 3.03 4.93
C ASN A 235 3.05 4.35 5.65
N LEU A 236 3.32 5.50 5.05
CA LEU A 236 2.95 6.80 5.61
C LEU A 236 1.44 7.02 5.55
N ILE A 237 0.78 6.57 4.48
CA ILE A 237 -0.70 6.57 4.39
C ILE A 237 -1.27 5.60 5.44
N CYS A 238 -0.71 4.39 5.56
CA CYS A 238 -1.14 3.42 6.58
C CYS A 238 -1.03 4.00 8.00
N SER A 239 0.08 4.65 8.33
CA SER A 239 0.28 5.30 9.63
C SER A 239 -0.74 6.41 9.88
N TYR A 240 -1.01 7.24 8.88
CA TYR A 240 -1.99 8.30 8.96
C TYR A 240 -3.41 7.78 9.21
N ILE A 241 -3.87 6.79 8.42
CA ILE A 241 -5.24 6.26 8.59
C ILE A 241 -5.40 5.48 9.90
N TYR A 242 -4.33 4.89 10.42
CA TYR A 242 -4.36 4.27 11.75
C TYR A 242 -4.55 5.33 12.85
N GLU A 243 -3.82 6.45 12.76
CA GLU A 243 -3.99 7.59 13.68
C GLU A 243 -5.41 8.17 13.56
N LEU A 244 -5.91 8.35 12.34
CA LEU A 244 -7.27 8.87 12.09
C LEU A 244 -8.34 7.92 12.64
N ALA A 245 -8.20 6.61 12.42
CA ALA A 245 -9.12 5.62 12.97
C ALA A 245 -9.10 5.62 14.51
N GLY A 246 -7.93 5.78 15.12
CA GLY A 246 -7.79 5.94 16.57
C GLY A 246 -8.52 7.17 17.10
N ALA A 247 -8.35 8.33 16.44
CA ALA A 247 -9.03 9.57 16.81
C ALA A 247 -10.56 9.47 16.64
N VAL A 248 -11.04 8.83 15.56
CA VAL A 248 -12.47 8.53 15.37
C VAL A 248 -13.02 7.67 16.51
N ASN A 249 -12.31 6.60 16.86
CA ASN A 249 -12.75 5.69 17.91
C ASN A 249 -12.75 6.36 19.29
N ALA A 250 -11.75 7.19 19.62
CA ALA A 250 -11.73 7.99 20.85
C ALA A 250 -12.94 8.94 20.90
N PHE A 251 -13.19 9.69 19.83
CA PHE A 251 -14.33 10.58 19.73
C PHE A 251 -15.67 9.83 19.89
N TYR A 252 -15.81 8.66 19.24
CA TYR A 252 -17.00 7.81 19.35
C TYR A 252 -17.25 7.33 20.79
N HIS A 253 -16.21 6.95 21.52
CA HIS A 253 -16.35 6.47 22.90
C HIS A 253 -16.70 7.58 23.89
N GLU A 254 -16.23 8.80 23.67
CA GLU A 254 -16.45 9.93 24.57
C GLU A 254 -17.73 10.72 24.23
N THR A 255 -18.35 10.48 23.05
CA THR A 255 -19.42 11.33 22.53
C THR A 255 -20.68 10.53 22.21
N ARG A 256 -21.82 10.98 22.72
CA ARG A 256 -23.13 10.39 22.41
C ARG A 256 -23.67 10.92 21.09
N ILE A 257 -23.03 10.55 19.96
CA ILE A 257 -23.27 11.16 18.64
C ILE A 257 -24.76 11.16 18.25
N LEU A 258 -25.45 10.00 18.30
CA LEU A 258 -26.84 9.88 17.84
C LEU A 258 -27.87 10.34 18.86
N THR A 259 -27.48 10.52 20.11
CA THR A 259 -28.38 10.90 21.22
C THR A 259 -27.98 12.24 21.83
N GLU A 260 -27.20 13.03 21.14
CA GLU A 260 -26.88 14.42 21.50
C GLU A 260 -28.17 15.26 21.45
N PRO A 261 -28.59 15.90 22.57
CA PRO A 261 -29.81 16.67 22.61
C PRO A 261 -29.74 17.98 21.84
N ASP A 262 -28.55 18.59 21.71
CA ASP A 262 -28.36 19.78 20.89
C ASP A 262 -28.22 19.38 19.43
N GLN A 263 -29.21 19.68 18.62
CA GLN A 263 -29.28 19.33 17.21
C GLN A 263 -28.14 19.94 16.37
N ASN A 264 -27.66 21.12 16.73
CA ASN A 264 -26.55 21.76 16.01
C ASN A 264 -25.23 21.05 16.30
N LEU A 265 -24.98 20.70 17.56
CA LEU A 265 -23.83 19.90 17.95
C LEU A 265 -23.88 18.51 17.29
N GLN A 266 -25.05 17.85 17.34
CA GLN A 266 -25.26 16.56 16.71
C GLN A 266 -24.94 16.62 15.20
N ALA A 267 -25.48 17.61 14.50
CA ALA A 267 -25.21 17.81 13.08
C ALA A 267 -23.71 18.01 12.81
N GLY A 268 -23.03 18.79 13.65
CA GLY A 268 -21.58 19.00 13.57
C GLY A 268 -20.77 17.72 13.79
N TYR A 269 -21.18 16.85 14.73
CA TYR A 269 -20.57 15.54 14.96
C TYR A 269 -20.73 14.62 13.76
N ILE A 270 -21.92 14.57 13.18
CA ILE A 270 -22.26 13.78 12.00
C ILE A 270 -21.43 14.25 10.78
N ALA A 271 -21.35 15.57 10.56
CA ALA A 271 -20.53 16.13 9.48
C ALA A 271 -19.05 15.74 9.64
N LEU A 272 -18.51 15.83 10.86
CA LEU A 272 -17.11 15.52 11.18
C LEU A 272 -16.76 14.04 10.92
N ILE A 273 -17.59 13.10 11.42
CA ILE A 273 -17.33 11.67 11.16
C ILE A 273 -17.60 11.30 9.71
N GLY A 274 -18.50 11.99 9.02
CA GLY A 274 -18.74 11.84 7.59
C GLY A 274 -17.49 12.19 6.77
N LEU A 275 -16.85 13.33 7.09
CA LEU A 275 -15.58 13.71 6.48
C LEU A 275 -14.47 12.70 6.80
N ALA A 276 -14.36 12.26 8.04
CA ALA A 276 -13.38 11.24 8.43
C ALA A 276 -13.57 9.93 7.65
N LYS A 277 -14.81 9.49 7.43
CA LYS A 277 -15.14 8.32 6.61
C LYS A 277 -14.69 8.51 5.16
N ASP A 278 -15.02 9.64 4.54
CA ASP A 278 -14.65 9.92 3.15
C ASP A 278 -13.12 9.90 2.98
N ILE A 279 -12.37 10.45 3.94
CA ILE A 279 -10.90 10.41 3.95
C ILE A 279 -10.37 8.99 4.10
N LEU A 280 -10.91 8.21 5.07
CA LEU A 280 -10.50 6.82 5.26
C LEU A 280 -10.76 5.99 3.99
N GLU A 281 -11.93 6.15 3.36
CA GLU A 281 -12.27 5.43 2.13
C GLU A 281 -11.35 5.81 0.95
N GLN A 282 -11.03 7.08 0.78
CA GLN A 282 -10.05 7.52 -0.23
C GLN A 282 -8.66 6.93 0.02
N CYS A 283 -8.19 6.93 1.26
CA CYS A 283 -6.89 6.38 1.60
C CYS A 283 -6.81 4.86 1.39
N ILE A 284 -7.85 4.10 1.80
CA ILE A 284 -7.86 2.65 1.57
C ILE A 284 -8.01 2.30 0.08
N ASP A 285 -8.68 3.13 -0.71
CA ASP A 285 -8.74 2.98 -2.17
C ASP A 285 -7.36 3.18 -2.81
N LEU A 286 -6.60 4.21 -2.39
CA LEU A 286 -5.20 4.39 -2.79
C LEU A 286 -4.32 3.18 -2.42
N LEU A 287 -4.58 2.51 -1.31
CA LEU A 287 -3.91 1.28 -0.89
C LEU A 287 -4.47 0.03 -1.59
N GLY A 288 -5.49 0.19 -2.44
CA GLY A 288 -6.03 -0.86 -3.32
C GLY A 288 -6.96 -1.85 -2.64
N PHE A 289 -7.69 -1.45 -1.58
CA PHE A 289 -8.75 -2.25 -0.97
C PHE A 289 -9.96 -1.39 -0.58
N GLN A 290 -11.08 -2.00 -0.25
CA GLN A 290 -12.34 -1.31 -0.01
C GLN A 290 -13.06 -1.85 1.23
N ALA A 291 -13.81 -0.98 1.91
CA ALA A 291 -14.64 -1.37 3.02
C ALA A 291 -15.95 -2.04 2.56
N PRO A 292 -16.41 -3.09 3.26
CA PRO A 292 -17.77 -3.60 3.07
C PRO A 292 -18.80 -2.61 3.61
N GLU A 293 -20.08 -2.84 3.29
CA GLU A 293 -21.16 -2.02 3.82
C GLU A 293 -21.50 -2.37 5.27
N LYS A 294 -21.31 -3.63 5.64
CA LYS A 294 -21.53 -4.17 6.99
C LYS A 294 -20.40 -5.09 7.38
N MET A 295 -20.11 -5.10 8.66
CA MET A 295 -19.05 -5.92 9.24
C MET A 295 -19.31 -6.15 10.72
#